data_72312e48edd2b09586e071a538320fd7
#
_entry.id   72312e48edd2b09586e071a538320fd7
#
_cell.length_a   1.000
_cell.length_b   1.000
_cell.length_c   1.000
_cell.angle_alpha   90.00
_cell.angle_beta   90.00
_cell.angle_gamma   90.00
#
_symmetry.space_group_name_H-M   'P 1'
#
loop_
_entity.id
_entity.type
_entity.pdbx_description
1 polymer ?
#
loop_
_entity_poly.entity_id
_entity_poly.type
_entity_poly.pdbx_seq_one_letter_code
_entity_poly.pdbx_strand_id
1 'polypeptide(L)'
;RTHGSGENQSVGILRNSINRQSTIGVISKLNYDLSAELKLQVGLDWRTAGIEHAREVRDLMGGDYYMDFADDNSPDGKRVGLGDIIAYHNETTVDWLGFFGQASYTSGPLNAYGMAGYSQIAYTYQDHFTVADAVIDHGDPITAMQFKGGAMYDVNDNMSVFANFGITEKPPIMDNVIYLDGTVST
;
A
#
# COMPACT_ATOMS: atom_id res chain seq x y z
N ARG A 1 20.07 10.01 36.65
CA ARG A 1 19.50 9.77 38.00
C ARG A 1 19.72 8.28 38.32
N THR A 2 20.43 8.00 39.41
CA THR A 2 20.58 6.62 39.92
C THR A 2 19.29 6.20 40.61
N HIS A 3 18.65 5.17 40.14
CA HIS A 3 17.64 4.43 40.89
C HIS A 3 18.35 3.34 41.69
N GLY A 4 17.87 3.03 42.89
CA GLY A 4 18.51 2.21 43.94
C GLY A 4 19.04 0.80 43.59
N SER A 5 19.15 0.45 42.31
CA SER A 5 19.82 -0.74 41.76
C SER A 5 21.25 -0.47 41.27
N GLY A 6 21.74 0.76 41.35
CA GLY A 6 23.02 1.15 40.75
C GLY A 6 22.99 1.41 39.25
N GLU A 7 21.82 1.27 38.61
CA GLU A 7 21.61 1.50 37.16
C GLU A 7 21.20 2.94 36.89
N ASN A 8 21.65 3.49 35.75
CA ASN A 8 21.38 4.86 35.31
C ASN A 8 20.29 4.89 34.24
N GLN A 9 19.22 5.59 34.53
CA GLN A 9 18.19 5.86 33.54
C GLN A 9 18.67 6.91 32.53
N SER A 10 18.53 6.62 31.26
CA SER A 10 18.74 7.59 30.16
C SER A 10 17.72 8.70 30.24
N VAL A 11 18.17 9.96 30.09
CA VAL A 11 17.31 11.14 30.00
C VAL A 11 16.88 11.37 28.55
N GLY A 12 17.69 10.94 27.58
CA GLY A 12 17.45 10.99 26.15
C GLY A 12 18.09 9.79 25.48
N ILE A 13 17.62 9.48 24.29
CA ILE A 13 18.08 8.35 23.49
C ILE A 13 18.21 8.75 22.02
N LEU A 14 19.03 8.01 21.28
CA LEU A 14 18.93 7.99 19.81
C LEU A 14 18.02 6.83 19.41
N ARG A 15 17.21 7.05 18.39
CA ARG A 15 16.24 6.05 17.89
C ARG A 15 16.37 5.88 16.38
N ASN A 16 16.12 4.67 15.90
CA ASN A 16 15.92 4.37 14.50
C ASN A 16 14.43 4.50 14.17
N SER A 17 14.12 4.96 12.96
CA SER A 17 12.81 4.79 12.35
C SER A 17 12.86 3.53 11.49
N ILE A 18 12.03 2.56 11.80
CA ILE A 18 11.93 1.31 11.08
C ILE A 18 10.80 1.43 10.07
N ASN A 19 11.11 1.08 8.83
CA ASN A 19 10.14 0.95 7.75
C ASN A 19 10.54 -0.28 6.95
N ARG A 20 9.83 -1.37 7.12
CA ARG A 20 10.04 -2.63 6.41
C ARG A 20 8.82 -2.92 5.56
N GLN A 21 9.07 -3.32 4.31
CA GLN A 21 8.02 -3.72 3.41
C GLN A 21 8.38 -5.02 2.70
N SER A 22 7.42 -5.93 2.64
CA SER A 22 7.49 -7.15 1.84
C SER A 22 6.28 -7.19 0.91
N THR A 23 6.52 -7.42 -0.36
CA THR A 23 5.44 -7.50 -1.37
C THR A 23 5.62 -8.75 -2.20
N ILE A 24 4.54 -9.49 -2.38
CA ILE A 24 4.47 -10.60 -3.31
C ILE A 24 3.28 -10.40 -4.25
N GLY A 25 3.40 -10.79 -5.51
CA GLY A 25 2.31 -10.64 -6.46
C GLY A 25 2.51 -11.44 -7.72
N VAL A 26 1.41 -11.58 -8.44
CA VAL A 26 1.35 -12.28 -9.74
C VAL A 26 0.61 -11.40 -10.72
N ILE A 27 1.25 -11.13 -11.86
CA ILE A 27 0.63 -10.48 -13.00
C ILE A 27 0.57 -11.49 -14.14
N SER A 28 -0.62 -11.74 -14.65
CA SER A 28 -0.84 -12.65 -15.78
C SER A 28 -1.52 -11.91 -16.92
N LYS A 29 -1.09 -12.19 -18.16
CA LYS A 29 -1.67 -11.64 -19.38
C LYS A 29 -1.88 -12.77 -20.39
N LEU A 30 -3.07 -12.78 -20.98
CA LEU A 30 -3.42 -13.64 -22.10
C LEU A 30 -3.71 -12.76 -23.31
N ASN A 31 -3.02 -13.02 -24.42
CA ASN A 31 -3.27 -12.39 -25.70
C ASN A 31 -3.93 -13.41 -26.63
N TYR A 32 -4.95 -12.99 -27.32
CA TYR A 32 -5.70 -13.83 -28.24
C TYR A 32 -6.04 -13.07 -29.53
N ASP A 33 -5.57 -13.59 -30.65
CA ASP A 33 -5.89 -13.06 -31.98
C ASP A 33 -7.23 -13.68 -32.43
N LEU A 34 -8.32 -12.88 -32.33
CA LEU A 34 -9.66 -13.32 -32.71
C LEU A 34 -9.82 -13.36 -34.24
N SER A 35 -9.20 -12.38 -34.92
CA SER A 35 -9.07 -12.35 -36.39
C SER A 35 -7.76 -11.63 -36.76
N ALA A 36 -7.51 -11.47 -38.05
CA ALA A 36 -6.37 -10.70 -38.53
C ALA A 36 -6.42 -9.22 -38.09
N GLU A 37 -7.63 -8.68 -37.91
CA GLU A 37 -7.88 -7.29 -37.54
C GLU A 37 -8.12 -7.10 -36.05
N LEU A 38 -8.63 -8.10 -35.34
CA LEU A 38 -9.08 -7.98 -33.96
C LEU A 38 -8.25 -8.82 -32.99
N LYS A 39 -7.57 -8.14 -32.07
CA LYS A 39 -6.78 -8.75 -30.99
C LYS A 39 -7.39 -8.42 -29.65
N LEU A 40 -7.44 -9.42 -28.79
CA LEU A 40 -7.91 -9.31 -27.41
C LEU A 40 -6.75 -9.54 -26.45
N GLN A 41 -6.74 -8.77 -25.37
CA GLN A 41 -5.84 -8.99 -24.24
C GLN A 41 -6.68 -8.97 -22.97
N VAL A 42 -6.48 -9.97 -22.11
CA VAL A 42 -7.05 -9.97 -20.77
C VAL A 42 -5.93 -10.18 -19.76
N GLY A 43 -6.07 -9.60 -18.61
CA GLY A 43 -5.06 -9.73 -17.56
C GLY A 43 -5.64 -9.71 -16.17
N LEU A 44 -4.85 -10.29 -15.27
CA LEU A 44 -5.07 -10.34 -13.83
C LEU A 44 -3.81 -9.80 -13.15
N ASP A 45 -4.02 -9.01 -12.10
CA ASP A 45 -2.97 -8.49 -11.22
C ASP A 45 -3.39 -8.73 -9.77
N TRP A 46 -2.70 -9.64 -9.09
CA TRP A 46 -2.88 -9.90 -7.67
C TRP A 46 -1.61 -9.57 -6.92
N ARG A 47 -1.73 -8.85 -5.81
CA ARG A 47 -0.61 -8.49 -4.94
C ARG A 47 -1.05 -8.46 -3.49
N THR A 48 -0.12 -8.83 -2.61
CA THR A 48 -0.24 -8.59 -1.18
C THR A 48 1.06 -7.97 -0.67
N ALA A 49 0.94 -7.03 0.25
CA ALA A 49 2.08 -6.35 0.86
C ALA A 49 1.88 -6.25 2.38
N GLY A 50 2.90 -6.66 3.13
CA GLY A 50 3.02 -6.37 4.56
C GLY A 50 4.00 -5.22 4.78
N ILE A 51 3.60 -4.25 5.58
CA ILE A 51 4.35 -3.02 5.87
C ILE A 51 4.42 -2.88 7.38
N GLU A 52 5.63 -2.78 7.93
CA GLU A 52 5.89 -2.56 9.35
C GLU A 52 6.49 -1.17 9.54
N HIS A 53 5.88 -0.39 10.43
CA HIS A 53 6.41 0.87 10.90
C HIS A 53 6.62 0.83 12.40
N ALA A 54 7.85 1.10 12.84
CA ALA A 54 8.21 1.09 14.26
C ALA A 54 9.32 2.10 14.57
N ARG A 55 9.57 2.30 15.83
CA ARG A 55 10.77 2.97 16.34
C ARG A 55 11.51 2.08 17.31
N GLU A 56 12.81 2.07 17.19
CA GLU A 56 13.69 1.21 17.98
C GLU A 56 14.75 2.06 18.71
N VAL A 57 15.12 1.68 19.90
CA VAL A 57 16.23 2.31 20.64
C VAL A 57 17.54 1.98 19.95
N ARG A 58 18.23 3.00 19.44
CA ARG A 58 19.53 2.88 18.81
C ARG A 58 20.70 3.06 19.78
N ASP A 59 20.57 4.02 20.70
CA ASP A 59 21.61 4.35 21.66
C ASP A 59 21.00 4.96 22.92
N LEU A 60 21.44 4.51 24.06
CA LEU A 60 20.98 4.96 25.39
C LEU A 60 21.73 6.19 25.92
N MET A 61 22.67 6.75 25.13
CA MET A 61 23.45 7.95 25.46
C MET A 61 24.16 7.86 26.81
N GLY A 62 24.68 6.65 27.15
CA GLY A 62 25.43 6.38 28.36
C GLY A 62 24.58 5.95 29.57
N GLY A 63 23.28 5.77 29.40
CA GLY A 63 22.45 5.10 30.41
C GLY A 63 22.38 3.60 30.22
N ASP A 64 21.78 2.91 31.18
CA ASP A 64 21.59 1.46 31.14
C ASP A 64 20.20 1.08 30.58
N TYR A 65 19.23 1.99 30.68
CA TYR A 65 17.88 1.80 30.19
C TYR A 65 17.18 3.14 29.96
N TYR A 66 16.09 3.11 29.19
CA TYR A 66 15.15 4.22 29.02
C TYR A 66 13.75 3.78 29.47
N MET A 67 12.93 4.73 29.96
CA MET A 67 11.52 4.47 30.28
C MET A 67 10.66 4.98 29.15
N ASP A 68 9.99 4.07 28.44
CA ASP A 68 8.99 4.38 27.44
C ASP A 68 7.58 4.33 28.06
N PHE A 69 6.76 5.36 27.78
CA PHE A 69 5.39 5.52 28.26
C PHE A 69 4.38 5.58 27.12
N ALA A 70 4.81 5.24 25.91
CA ALA A 70 3.95 5.32 24.74
C ALA A 70 3.12 4.04 24.50
N ASP A 71 3.43 2.96 25.19
CA ASP A 71 2.74 1.67 25.08
C ASP A 71 1.57 1.64 26.08
N ASP A 72 0.31 1.71 25.58
CA ASP A 72 -0.91 1.65 26.40
C ASP A 72 -1.06 0.33 27.18
N ASN A 73 -0.38 -0.74 26.71
CA ASN A 73 -0.32 -2.01 27.43
C ASN A 73 0.60 -1.96 28.66
N SER A 74 1.36 -0.87 28.81
CA SER A 74 2.29 -0.63 29.92
C SER A 74 2.10 0.77 30.51
N PRO A 75 0.95 1.07 31.16
CA PRO A 75 0.60 2.43 31.61
C PRO A 75 1.55 2.99 32.65
N ASP A 76 2.24 2.14 33.41
CA ASP A 76 3.28 2.55 34.37
C ASP A 76 4.64 2.82 33.71
N GLY A 77 4.71 2.67 32.40
CA GLY A 77 5.93 2.76 31.61
C GLY A 77 6.68 1.43 31.51
N LYS A 78 7.32 1.22 30.38
CA LYS A 78 8.13 0.05 30.07
C LYS A 78 9.61 0.42 30.10
N ARG A 79 10.39 -0.38 30.81
CA ARG A 79 11.84 -0.28 30.79
C ARG A 79 12.38 -0.92 29.52
N VAL A 80 13.10 -0.15 28.70
CA VAL A 80 13.60 -0.55 27.39
C VAL A 80 15.11 -0.37 27.27
N GLY A 81 15.74 -1.25 26.51
CA GLY A 81 17.16 -1.27 26.20
C GLY A 81 17.43 -1.07 24.71
N LEU A 82 18.67 -1.35 24.29
CA LEU A 82 19.08 -1.26 22.88
C LEU A 82 18.31 -2.29 22.03
N GLY A 83 17.73 -1.85 20.91
CA GLY A 83 16.99 -2.69 19.98
C GLY A 83 15.53 -2.89 20.35
N ASP A 84 15.07 -2.41 21.52
CA ASP A 84 13.67 -2.49 21.89
C ASP A 84 12.83 -1.48 21.12
N ILE A 85 11.60 -1.89 20.78
CA ILE A 85 10.62 -1.04 20.11
C ILE A 85 10.00 -0.06 21.11
N ILE A 86 9.88 1.19 20.70
CA ILE A 86 9.36 2.32 21.49
C ILE A 86 8.47 3.22 20.65
N ALA A 87 7.69 4.05 21.33
CA ALA A 87 6.89 5.15 20.78
C ALA A 87 5.71 4.72 19.89
N TYR A 88 5.89 3.82 18.97
CA TYR A 88 4.85 3.15 18.19
C TYR A 88 5.37 1.90 17.50
N HIS A 89 4.46 0.95 17.25
CA HIS A 89 4.67 -0.23 16.42
C HIS A 89 3.37 -0.59 15.72
N ASN A 90 3.33 -0.44 14.43
CA ASN A 90 2.16 -0.81 13.63
C ASN A 90 2.53 -1.62 12.40
N GLU A 91 1.61 -2.47 12.01
CA GLU A 91 1.67 -3.27 10.80
C GLU A 91 0.46 -2.99 9.92
N THR A 92 0.69 -2.90 8.62
CA THR A 92 -0.37 -2.71 7.62
C THR A 92 -0.26 -3.81 6.58
N THR A 93 -1.37 -4.47 6.30
CA THR A 93 -1.49 -5.36 5.14
C THR A 93 -2.30 -4.67 4.06
N VAL A 94 -1.83 -4.78 2.83
CA VAL A 94 -2.49 -4.24 1.65
C VAL A 94 -2.70 -5.37 0.65
N ASP A 95 -3.96 -5.70 0.38
CA ASP A 95 -4.35 -6.70 -0.60
C ASP A 95 -4.94 -6.04 -1.84
N TRP A 96 -4.39 -6.37 -2.99
CA TRP A 96 -4.79 -5.84 -4.29
C TRP A 96 -5.20 -6.96 -5.23
N LEU A 97 -6.35 -6.79 -5.89
CA LEU A 97 -6.80 -7.64 -6.98
C LEU A 97 -7.32 -6.77 -8.13
N GLY A 98 -6.79 -6.96 -9.32
CA GLY A 98 -7.19 -6.24 -10.52
C GLY A 98 -7.41 -7.15 -11.71
N PHE A 99 -8.37 -6.78 -12.55
CA PHE A 99 -8.63 -7.41 -13.84
C PHE A 99 -8.71 -6.33 -14.91
N PHE A 100 -8.27 -6.66 -16.11
CA PHE A 100 -8.47 -5.79 -17.26
C PHE A 100 -8.71 -6.59 -18.53
N GLY A 101 -9.45 -5.97 -19.45
CA GLY A 101 -9.63 -6.45 -20.80
C GLY A 101 -9.39 -5.32 -21.79
N GLN A 102 -8.73 -5.62 -22.89
CA GLN A 102 -8.48 -4.69 -23.99
C GLN A 102 -8.80 -5.39 -25.31
N ALA A 103 -9.47 -4.67 -26.20
CA ALA A 103 -9.62 -5.03 -27.59
C ALA A 103 -8.87 -4.03 -28.45
N SER A 104 -8.12 -4.50 -29.43
CA SER A 104 -7.41 -3.68 -30.42
C SER A 104 -7.82 -4.11 -31.81
N TYR A 105 -8.27 -3.15 -32.59
CA TYR A 105 -8.75 -3.35 -33.97
C TYR A 105 -7.89 -2.58 -34.95
N THR A 106 -7.44 -3.26 -36.00
CA THR A 106 -6.63 -2.66 -37.07
C THR A 106 -7.20 -3.12 -38.41
N SER A 107 -7.65 -2.17 -39.23
CA SER A 107 -8.16 -2.47 -40.57
C SER A 107 -7.85 -1.32 -41.52
N GLY A 108 -7.01 -1.60 -42.52
CA GLY A 108 -6.52 -0.58 -43.44
C GLY A 108 -5.91 0.60 -42.70
N PRO A 109 -6.38 1.84 -42.93
CA PRO A 109 -5.85 3.04 -42.28
C PRO A 109 -6.36 3.24 -40.84
N LEU A 110 -7.28 2.42 -40.36
CA LEU A 110 -7.87 2.58 -39.02
C LEU A 110 -7.20 1.67 -38.00
N ASN A 111 -6.71 2.28 -36.90
CA ASN A 111 -6.31 1.60 -35.68
C ASN A 111 -7.18 2.12 -34.53
N ALA A 112 -7.80 1.24 -33.77
CA ALA A 112 -8.61 1.60 -32.63
C ALA A 112 -8.39 0.63 -31.47
N TYR A 113 -8.59 1.11 -30.24
CA TYR A 113 -8.57 0.24 -29.06
C TYR A 113 -9.62 0.69 -28.04
N GLY A 114 -10.06 -0.28 -27.25
CA GLY A 114 -10.88 -0.03 -26.07
C GLY A 114 -10.38 -0.91 -24.93
N MET A 115 -10.33 -0.37 -23.71
CA MET A 115 -9.90 -1.06 -22.50
C MET A 115 -10.87 -0.77 -21.37
N ALA A 116 -11.22 -1.80 -20.62
CA ALA A 116 -11.88 -1.71 -19.33
C ALA A 116 -11.05 -2.43 -18.27
N GLY A 117 -10.99 -1.84 -17.08
CA GLY A 117 -10.31 -2.41 -15.93
C GLY A 117 -11.15 -2.25 -14.67
N TYR A 118 -11.02 -3.22 -13.77
CA TYR A 118 -11.60 -3.22 -12.44
C TYR A 118 -10.51 -3.61 -11.45
N SER A 119 -10.47 -2.93 -10.33
CA SER A 119 -9.58 -3.29 -9.22
C SER A 119 -10.29 -3.14 -7.89
N GLN A 120 -9.82 -3.90 -6.93
CA GLN A 120 -10.20 -3.79 -5.53
C GLN A 120 -8.94 -3.78 -4.67
N ILE A 121 -9.00 -3.03 -3.57
CA ILE A 121 -7.95 -2.94 -2.57
C ILE A 121 -8.57 -3.08 -1.19
N ALA A 122 -7.94 -3.88 -0.33
CA ALA A 122 -8.30 -4.02 1.06
C ALA A 122 -7.12 -3.64 1.95
N TYR A 123 -7.41 -3.06 3.10
CA TYR A 123 -6.42 -2.65 4.09
C TYR A 123 -6.75 -3.31 5.42
N THR A 124 -5.72 -3.85 6.08
CA THR A 124 -5.77 -4.25 7.47
C THR A 124 -4.64 -3.54 8.21
N TYR A 125 -4.97 -2.93 9.33
CA TYR A 125 -4.02 -2.20 10.18
C TYR A 125 -4.02 -2.81 11.57
N GLN A 126 -2.85 -3.03 12.12
CA GLN A 126 -2.66 -3.51 13.49
C GLN A 126 -1.73 -2.56 14.22
N ASP A 127 -2.17 -2.11 15.41
CA ASP A 127 -1.37 -1.32 16.32
C ASP A 127 -1.03 -2.13 17.57
N HIS A 128 0.26 -2.39 17.79
CA HIS A 128 0.76 -3.17 18.91
C HIS A 128 0.95 -2.35 20.19
N PHE A 129 0.77 -1.03 20.11
CA PHE A 129 0.92 -0.11 21.25
C PHE A 129 -0.40 0.31 21.86
N THR A 130 -1.52 0.02 21.19
CA THR A 130 -2.85 0.18 21.77
C THR A 130 -3.26 -1.03 22.59
N VAL A 131 -4.22 -0.82 23.52
CA VAL A 131 -4.73 -1.90 24.40
C VAL A 131 -5.30 -3.03 23.54
N ALA A 132 -4.83 -4.26 23.82
CA ALA A 132 -5.26 -5.50 23.18
C ALA A 132 -4.86 -5.64 21.68
N ASP A 133 -3.72 -5.06 21.27
CA ASP A 133 -3.22 -5.20 19.89
C ASP A 133 -4.32 -4.95 18.86
N ALA A 134 -4.92 -3.75 18.88
CA ALA A 134 -6.09 -3.44 18.08
C ALA A 134 -5.83 -3.70 16.59
N VAL A 135 -6.63 -4.61 16.04
CA VAL A 135 -6.67 -4.87 14.59
C VAL A 135 -7.87 -4.17 14.00
N ILE A 136 -7.61 -3.33 13.01
CA ILE A 136 -8.63 -2.62 12.27
C ILE A 136 -8.64 -3.17 10.86
N ASP A 137 -9.73 -3.87 10.51
CA ASP A 137 -10.02 -4.28 9.16
C ASP A 137 -10.97 -3.25 8.55
N HIS A 138 -10.64 -2.72 7.38
CA HIS A 138 -11.54 -1.82 6.67
C HIS A 138 -12.88 -2.50 6.29
N GLY A 139 -12.96 -3.85 6.34
CA GLY A 139 -14.15 -4.62 6.05
C GLY A 139 -14.34 -4.82 4.55
N ASP A 140 -15.07 -3.92 3.88
CA ASP A 140 -15.34 -4.06 2.46
C ASP A 140 -14.17 -3.55 1.59
N PRO A 141 -13.74 -4.31 0.58
CA PRO A 141 -12.73 -3.86 -0.37
C PRO A 141 -13.17 -2.60 -1.12
N ILE A 142 -12.27 -1.64 -1.22
CA ILE A 142 -12.47 -0.41 -1.98
C ILE A 142 -12.26 -0.73 -3.46
N THR A 143 -13.24 -0.42 -4.28
CA THR A 143 -13.23 -0.73 -5.71
C THR A 143 -12.90 0.49 -6.53
N ALA A 144 -12.31 0.28 -7.70
CA ALA A 144 -12.04 1.32 -8.68
C ALA A 144 -12.15 0.76 -10.10
N MET A 145 -12.65 1.58 -11.00
CA MET A 145 -12.80 1.25 -12.40
C MET A 145 -11.99 2.18 -13.30
N GLN A 146 -11.61 1.66 -14.45
CA GLN A 146 -11.01 2.47 -15.50
C GLN A 146 -11.54 2.06 -16.87
N PHE A 147 -11.73 3.07 -17.72
CA PHE A 147 -12.08 2.90 -19.11
C PHE A 147 -11.16 3.78 -19.94
N LYS A 148 -10.58 3.21 -20.99
CA LYS A 148 -9.75 3.94 -21.94
C LYS A 148 -10.10 3.49 -23.34
N GLY A 149 -10.01 4.41 -24.28
CA GLY A 149 -10.21 4.10 -25.69
C GLY A 149 -9.58 5.15 -26.58
N GLY A 150 -9.30 4.76 -27.79
CA GLY A 150 -8.73 5.68 -28.76
C GLY A 150 -8.81 5.10 -30.16
N ALA A 151 -8.68 6.00 -31.12
CA ALA A 151 -8.59 5.65 -32.52
C ALA A 151 -7.56 6.55 -33.21
N MET A 152 -6.89 6.00 -34.19
CA MET A 152 -5.99 6.66 -35.11
C MET A 152 -6.41 6.31 -36.55
N TYR A 153 -6.42 7.30 -37.42
CA TYR A 153 -6.72 7.13 -38.82
C TYR A 153 -5.60 7.75 -39.65
N ASP A 154 -5.01 6.95 -40.51
CA ASP A 154 -3.98 7.40 -41.46
C ASP A 154 -4.65 8.02 -42.68
N VAL A 155 -4.63 9.36 -42.78
CA VAL A 155 -5.25 10.11 -43.86
C VAL A 155 -4.49 9.92 -45.17
N ASN A 156 -3.18 9.80 -45.09
CA ASN A 156 -2.24 9.47 -46.17
C ASN A 156 -0.90 9.03 -45.57
N ASP A 157 0.09 8.69 -46.42
CA ASP A 157 1.39 8.17 -45.99
C ASP A 157 2.20 9.10 -45.05
N ASN A 158 1.82 10.38 -44.98
CA ASN A 158 2.56 11.39 -44.20
C ASN A 158 1.72 12.03 -43.08
N MET A 159 0.43 11.70 -42.98
CA MET A 159 -0.47 12.36 -42.03
C MET A 159 -1.47 11.37 -41.41
N SER A 160 -1.47 11.35 -40.08
CA SER A 160 -2.44 10.60 -39.26
C SER A 160 -3.14 11.55 -38.30
N VAL A 161 -4.41 11.28 -38.01
CA VAL A 161 -5.15 11.94 -36.93
C VAL A 161 -5.53 10.92 -35.87
N PHE A 162 -5.51 11.33 -34.61
CA PHE A 162 -5.86 10.44 -33.51
C PHE A 162 -6.67 11.17 -32.42
N ALA A 163 -7.45 10.39 -31.70
CA ALA A 163 -8.16 10.84 -30.52
C ALA A 163 -8.09 9.75 -29.44
N ASN A 164 -7.88 10.14 -28.18
CA ASN A 164 -7.88 9.26 -27.04
C ASN A 164 -8.79 9.80 -25.95
N PHE A 165 -9.43 8.89 -25.24
CA PHE A 165 -10.29 9.18 -24.11
C PHE A 165 -9.98 8.22 -22.97
N GLY A 166 -10.09 8.68 -21.72
CA GLY A 166 -9.94 7.82 -20.55
C GLY A 166 -10.59 8.41 -19.30
N ILE A 167 -11.23 7.54 -18.55
CA ILE A 167 -11.71 7.78 -17.20
C ILE A 167 -11.02 6.76 -16.28
N THR A 168 -10.46 7.22 -15.18
CA THR A 168 -9.78 6.38 -14.21
C THR A 168 -10.16 6.83 -12.81
N GLU A 169 -10.72 5.91 -12.04
CA GLU A 169 -10.88 6.06 -10.59
C GLU A 169 -9.59 5.64 -9.90
N LYS A 170 -9.18 6.39 -8.89
CA LYS A 170 -8.03 6.06 -8.06
C LYS A 170 -8.52 5.71 -6.66
N PRO A 171 -8.26 4.47 -6.17
CA PRO A 171 -8.59 4.14 -4.79
C PRO A 171 -7.81 5.05 -3.83
N PRO A 172 -8.40 5.41 -2.68
CA PRO A 172 -7.70 6.15 -1.65
C PRO A 172 -6.53 5.34 -1.10
N ILE A 173 -5.50 6.02 -0.61
CA ILE A 173 -4.41 5.41 0.14
C ILE A 173 -4.87 5.07 1.57
N MET A 174 -4.16 4.17 2.25
CA MET A 174 -4.50 3.69 3.60
C MET A 174 -4.74 4.84 4.60
N ASP A 175 -3.89 5.86 4.65
CA ASP A 175 -4.01 7.01 5.56
C ASP A 175 -5.30 7.84 5.39
N ASN A 176 -5.99 7.69 4.25
CA ASN A 176 -7.28 8.34 4.01
C ASN A 176 -8.47 7.40 4.33
N VAL A 177 -8.20 6.18 4.70
CA VAL A 177 -9.20 5.14 4.98
C VAL A 177 -9.21 4.77 6.45
N ILE A 178 -8.03 4.61 7.03
CA ILE A 178 -7.82 4.28 8.44
C ILE A 178 -7.03 5.43 9.07
N TYR A 179 -7.63 6.11 10.05
CA TYR A 179 -6.96 7.17 10.79
C TYR A 179 -6.08 6.59 11.90
N LEU A 180 -5.06 7.35 12.32
CA LEU A 180 -4.13 6.95 13.38
C LEU A 180 -4.81 6.70 14.75
N ASP A 181 -6.02 7.20 14.95
CA ASP A 181 -6.85 6.93 16.14
C ASP A 181 -7.70 5.66 16.02
N GLY A 182 -7.51 4.91 14.93
CA GLY A 182 -8.24 3.68 14.66
C GLY A 182 -9.66 3.84 14.12
N THR A 183 -10.08 5.05 13.80
CA THR A 183 -11.37 5.27 13.14
C THR A 183 -11.26 5.03 11.64
N VAL A 184 -12.32 4.49 11.05
CA VAL A 184 -12.43 4.22 9.62
C VAL A 184 -13.22 5.34 8.96
N SER A 185 -12.71 5.84 7.83
CA SER A 185 -13.45 6.81 7.00
C SER A 185 -14.64 6.12 6.35
N THR A 186 -15.84 6.62 6.62
CA THR A 186 -17.11 6.15 6.01
C THR A 186 -17.37 6.85 4.68
#